data_93a71996a3128bb2eb5a9c87fad96269
#
_entry.id   93a71996a3128bb2eb5a9c87fad96269
#
_cell.length_a   1.000
_cell.length_b   1.000
_cell.length_c   1.000
_cell.angle_alpha   90.00
_cell.angle_beta   90.00
_cell.angle_gamma   90.00
#
_symmetry.space_group_name_H-M   'P 1'
#
loop_
_entity.id
_entity.type
_entity.pdbx_description
1 polymer ?
#
loop_
_entity_poly.entity_id
_entity_poly.type
_entity_poly.pdbx_seq_one_letter_code
_entity_poly.pdbx_strand_id
1 'polypeptide(L)'
;ENGLYNPGRGFRLETAVDVLHEKDTPTKELLELSEKYVADSVSLAQSYFYLTYLIGEKLSEENFQTMQAYFDELQKQGKKAVLRFAYERDFMGRAAAGPTGEQILEHLEQLKPFLEKNKDLILVVQAGMIGAWGEWHSSIQGLENSEETKATVLEKLLSVVPEERNVQVRLPEFKNLLKDKPELYKRLSFHDDFIVIRPDRWDADMHEGTAKFDQIVAESPYL
;
A
#
# COMPACT_ATOMS: atom_id res chain seq x y z
N GLU A 1 22.54 -15.20 -22.52
CA GLU A 1 21.19 -14.78 -22.94
C GLU A 1 20.70 -13.75 -21.94
N ASN A 2 20.70 -12.46 -22.32
CA ASN A 2 20.11 -11.42 -21.51
C ASN A 2 18.59 -11.53 -21.66
N GLY A 3 17.94 -12.23 -20.73
CA GLY A 3 16.47 -12.24 -20.64
C GLY A 3 15.95 -10.82 -20.53
N LEU A 4 14.77 -10.56 -21.08
CA LEU A 4 14.09 -9.28 -20.93
C LEU A 4 13.85 -9.03 -19.42
N TYR A 5 14.62 -8.10 -18.87
CA TYR A 5 14.41 -7.67 -17.50
C TYR A 5 13.22 -6.71 -17.45
N ASN A 6 12.15 -7.15 -16.79
CA ASN A 6 10.98 -6.29 -16.57
C ASN A 6 10.95 -5.89 -15.10
N PRO A 7 11.31 -4.65 -14.74
CA PRO A 7 11.35 -4.19 -13.36
C PRO A 7 9.97 -4.10 -12.69
N GLY A 8 8.90 -4.21 -13.46
CA GLY A 8 7.52 -4.20 -12.96
C GLY A 8 6.91 -5.59 -12.75
N ARG A 9 7.67 -6.67 -12.91
CA ARG A 9 7.18 -8.05 -12.78
C ARG A 9 8.13 -8.93 -11.99
N GLY A 10 7.59 -9.94 -11.34
CA GLY A 10 8.34 -10.98 -10.63
C GLY A 10 8.05 -11.01 -9.14
N PHE A 11 8.93 -11.66 -8.41
CA PHE A 11 8.87 -11.71 -6.96
C PHE A 11 9.18 -10.34 -6.37
N ARG A 12 8.63 -10.10 -5.18
CA ARG A 12 8.89 -8.89 -4.40
C ARG A 12 9.49 -9.26 -3.06
N LEU A 13 10.37 -8.41 -2.55
CA LEU A 13 10.73 -8.41 -1.14
C LEU A 13 9.56 -7.83 -0.36
N GLU A 14 9.36 -8.25 0.88
CA GLU A 14 8.39 -7.62 1.78
C GLU A 14 9.13 -6.99 2.95
N THR A 15 8.97 -5.70 3.13
CA THR A 15 9.67 -4.90 4.15
C THR A 15 8.69 -4.03 4.91
N ALA A 16 8.98 -3.82 6.19
CA ALA A 16 8.19 -2.97 7.06
C ALA A 16 9.07 -1.95 7.79
N VAL A 17 8.70 -0.68 7.70
CA VAL A 17 9.39 0.43 8.36
C VAL A 17 8.44 1.10 9.34
N ASP A 18 8.81 1.17 10.62
CA ASP A 18 8.18 2.08 11.57
C ASP A 18 8.69 3.49 11.30
N VAL A 19 7.76 4.41 11.02
CA VAL A 19 8.09 5.81 10.81
C VAL A 19 8.17 6.49 12.17
N LEU A 20 9.32 6.38 12.82
CA LEU A 20 9.60 6.91 14.16
C LEU A 20 10.68 7.99 14.14
N HIS A 21 10.75 8.78 15.22
CA HIS A 21 11.81 9.77 15.45
C HIS A 21 13.17 9.16 15.78
N GLU A 22 13.26 7.88 16.16
CA GLU A 22 14.49 7.27 16.65
C GLU A 22 14.97 6.10 15.78
N LYS A 23 16.18 6.28 15.27
CA LYS A 23 17.27 5.31 15.01
C LYS A 23 16.97 3.91 14.46
N ASP A 24 15.77 3.56 14.12
CA ASP A 24 15.57 2.36 13.33
C ASP A 24 16.23 2.61 11.98
N THR A 25 17.06 1.68 11.57
CA THR A 25 17.66 1.74 10.24
C THR A 25 16.58 1.37 9.22
N PRO A 26 15.89 2.35 8.62
CA PRO A 26 14.74 2.07 7.75
C PRO A 26 15.12 1.20 6.56
N THR A 27 16.42 1.09 6.28
CA THR A 27 17.00 0.31 5.19
C THR A 27 17.44 -1.08 5.59
N LYS A 28 17.48 -1.42 6.89
CA LYS A 28 18.05 -2.68 7.39
C LYS A 28 17.41 -3.91 6.75
N GLU A 29 16.11 -4.03 6.87
CA GLU A 29 15.38 -5.19 6.36
C GLU A 29 15.49 -5.27 4.82
N LEU A 30 15.43 -4.13 4.12
CA LEU A 30 15.62 -4.07 2.68
C LEU A 30 17.00 -4.60 2.26
N LEU A 31 18.06 -4.22 2.98
CA LEU A 31 19.43 -4.67 2.72
C LEU A 31 19.57 -6.18 2.97
N GLU A 32 19.11 -6.65 4.12
CA GLU A 32 19.18 -8.08 4.50
C GLU A 32 18.45 -8.97 3.50
N LEU A 33 17.23 -8.59 3.10
CA LEU A 33 16.45 -9.36 2.13
C LEU A 33 17.04 -9.27 0.72
N SER A 34 17.57 -8.12 0.33
CA SER A 34 18.22 -7.96 -0.98
C SER A 34 19.48 -8.82 -1.11
N GLU A 35 20.27 -8.94 -0.04
CA GLU A 35 21.43 -9.83 0.01
C GLU A 35 20.99 -11.29 -0.04
N LYS A 36 19.99 -11.65 0.78
CA LYS A 36 19.46 -13.02 0.86
C LYS A 36 18.94 -13.54 -0.48
N TYR A 37 18.27 -12.68 -1.24
CA TYR A 37 17.63 -13.04 -2.52
C TYR A 37 18.35 -12.45 -3.75
N VAL A 38 19.64 -12.19 -3.64
CA VAL A 38 20.43 -11.60 -4.75
C VAL A 38 20.39 -12.44 -6.03
N ALA A 39 20.37 -13.76 -5.90
CA ALA A 39 20.32 -14.69 -7.03
C ALA A 39 18.97 -14.65 -7.80
N ASP A 40 17.91 -14.21 -7.13
CA ASP A 40 16.56 -14.16 -7.72
C ASP A 40 16.32 -12.87 -8.52
N SER A 41 17.27 -11.94 -8.52
CA SER A 41 17.22 -10.65 -9.25
C SER A 41 15.92 -9.87 -8.96
N VAL A 42 15.47 -9.85 -7.71
CA VAL A 42 14.21 -9.21 -7.32
C VAL A 42 14.30 -7.70 -7.48
N SER A 43 13.39 -7.13 -8.27
CA SER A 43 13.35 -5.70 -8.61
C SER A 43 12.26 -4.91 -7.87
N LEU A 44 11.41 -5.59 -7.11
CA LEU A 44 10.29 -4.99 -6.40
C LEU A 44 10.41 -5.19 -4.89
N ALA A 45 9.97 -4.18 -4.14
CA ALA A 45 9.79 -4.27 -2.71
C ALA A 45 8.35 -3.85 -2.34
N GLN A 46 7.62 -4.75 -1.68
CA GLN A 46 6.41 -4.40 -0.95
C GLN A 46 6.86 -3.61 0.27
N SER A 47 6.58 -2.33 0.27
CA SER A 47 7.11 -1.37 1.22
C SER A 47 6.01 -0.87 2.13
N TYR A 48 5.94 -1.42 3.35
CA TYR A 48 5.02 -0.96 4.38
C TYR A 48 5.67 0.17 5.19
N PHE A 49 5.01 1.32 5.24
CA PHE A 49 5.33 2.38 6.19
C PHE A 49 4.26 2.44 7.26
N TYR A 50 4.63 2.06 8.47
CA TYR A 50 3.73 2.09 9.63
C TYR A 50 3.83 3.42 10.37
N LEU A 51 2.71 4.12 10.43
CA LEU A 51 2.52 5.39 11.13
C LEU A 51 1.94 5.18 12.54
N THR A 52 2.10 3.98 13.09
CA THR A 52 1.48 3.53 14.35
C THR A 52 1.71 4.50 15.51
N TYR A 53 2.93 4.99 15.64
CA TYR A 53 3.32 5.88 16.74
C TYR A 53 3.08 7.36 16.46
N LEU A 54 2.49 7.68 15.31
CA LEU A 54 2.17 9.04 14.89
C LEU A 54 0.66 9.34 14.96
N ILE A 55 -0.11 8.45 15.62
CA ILE A 55 -1.52 8.69 15.89
C ILE A 55 -1.65 9.84 16.88
N GLY A 56 -2.41 10.89 16.49
CA GLY A 56 -2.54 12.13 17.24
C GLY A 56 -1.50 13.19 16.91
N GLU A 57 -0.48 12.86 16.10
CA GLU A 57 0.62 13.75 15.75
C GLU A 57 0.61 14.05 14.24
N LYS A 58 1.29 15.12 13.83
CA LYS A 58 1.59 15.40 12.42
C LYS A 58 2.88 14.71 12.00
N LEU A 59 3.00 14.42 10.71
CA LEU A 59 4.28 13.96 10.17
C LEU A 59 5.30 15.09 10.24
N SER A 60 6.44 14.79 10.88
CA SER A 60 7.56 15.73 11.03
C SER A 60 8.56 15.59 9.87
N GLU A 61 9.47 16.56 9.76
CA GLU A 61 10.58 16.47 8.80
C GLU A 61 11.45 15.21 9.02
N GLU A 62 11.66 14.79 10.26
CA GLU A 62 12.42 13.58 10.59
C GLU A 62 11.70 12.32 10.07
N ASN A 63 10.36 12.29 10.15
CA ASN A 63 9.60 11.18 9.60
C ASN A 63 9.79 11.10 8.08
N PHE A 64 9.77 12.23 7.38
CA PHE A 64 10.05 12.26 5.95
C PHE A 64 11.48 11.88 5.62
N GLN A 65 12.47 12.27 6.43
CA GLN A 65 13.87 11.85 6.26
C GLN A 65 14.02 10.33 6.43
N THR A 66 13.34 9.73 7.40
CA THR A 66 13.32 8.28 7.60
C THR A 66 12.76 7.55 6.38
N MET A 67 11.61 7.99 5.86
CA MET A 67 11.02 7.41 4.66
C MET A 67 11.91 7.65 3.42
N GLN A 68 12.53 8.82 3.31
CA GLN A 68 13.40 9.14 2.18
C GLN A 68 14.66 8.28 2.16
N ALA A 69 15.28 8.01 3.31
CA ALA A 69 16.44 7.12 3.39
C ALA A 69 16.13 5.72 2.83
N TYR A 70 14.93 5.20 3.06
CA TYR A 70 14.47 3.95 2.46
C TYR A 70 14.36 4.05 0.92
N PHE A 71 13.78 5.13 0.40
CA PHE A 71 13.65 5.34 -1.04
C PHE A 71 15.00 5.56 -1.73
N ASP A 72 15.93 6.25 -1.07
CA ASP A 72 17.30 6.42 -1.58
C ASP A 72 18.01 5.07 -1.69
N GLU A 73 17.78 4.15 -0.77
CA GLU A 73 18.32 2.79 -0.85
C GLU A 73 17.63 1.96 -1.93
N LEU A 74 16.31 2.08 -2.13
CA LEU A 74 15.61 1.45 -3.26
C LEU A 74 16.22 1.90 -4.59
N GLN A 75 16.47 3.20 -4.76
CA GLN A 75 17.09 3.76 -5.96
C GLN A 75 18.46 3.20 -6.19
N LYS A 76 19.29 3.16 -5.16
CA LYS A 76 20.66 2.61 -5.22
C LYS A 76 20.68 1.14 -5.64
N GLN A 77 19.68 0.38 -5.23
CA GLN A 77 19.54 -1.04 -5.58
C GLN A 77 18.79 -1.28 -6.90
N GLY A 78 18.32 -0.23 -7.59
CA GLY A 78 17.54 -0.35 -8.82
C GLY A 78 16.17 -1.02 -8.62
N LYS A 79 15.56 -0.86 -7.43
CA LYS A 79 14.26 -1.43 -7.08
C LYS A 79 13.15 -0.39 -7.10
N LYS A 80 11.90 -0.85 -7.27
CA LYS A 80 10.69 -0.03 -7.14
C LYS A 80 9.82 -0.52 -6.00
N ALA A 81 9.07 0.42 -5.41
CA ALA A 81 8.14 0.15 -4.33
C ALA A 81 6.75 -0.23 -4.84
N VAL A 82 6.18 -1.27 -4.25
CA VAL A 82 4.74 -1.45 -4.09
C VAL A 82 4.43 -0.88 -2.71
N LEU A 83 3.93 0.35 -2.66
CA LEU A 83 3.93 1.16 -1.44
C LEU A 83 2.60 1.06 -0.69
N ARG A 84 2.67 0.87 0.63
CA ARG A 84 1.49 0.91 1.50
C ARG A 84 1.81 1.66 2.79
N PHE A 85 0.92 2.58 3.18
CA PHE A 85 0.94 3.19 4.52
C PHE A 85 -0.12 2.52 5.38
N ALA A 86 0.18 2.29 6.65
CA ALA A 86 -0.77 1.72 7.61
C ALA A 86 -0.46 2.23 9.03
N TYR A 87 -1.40 2.04 9.95
CA TYR A 87 -1.22 2.36 11.37
C TYR A 87 -1.25 1.09 12.21
N GLU A 88 -2.08 0.13 11.85
CA GLU A 88 -2.37 -1.06 12.65
C GLU A 88 -1.61 -2.26 12.07
N ARG A 89 -0.77 -2.90 12.91
CA ARG A 89 0.10 -4.00 12.49
C ARG A 89 -0.52 -5.39 12.59
N ASP A 90 -1.67 -5.49 13.24
CA ASP A 90 -2.38 -6.76 13.43
C ASP A 90 -3.86 -6.53 13.82
N PHE A 91 -4.62 -7.59 13.94
CA PHE A 91 -6.02 -7.57 14.36
C PHE A 91 -6.25 -7.05 15.79
N MET A 92 -5.23 -7.07 16.61
CA MET A 92 -5.33 -6.69 18.03
C MET A 92 -5.12 -5.20 18.25
N GLY A 93 -4.75 -4.48 17.18
CA GLY A 93 -4.50 -3.05 17.26
C GLY A 93 -3.44 -2.71 18.28
N ARG A 94 -2.18 -2.86 17.96
CA ARG A 94 -1.07 -2.46 18.84
C ARG A 94 -1.02 -0.95 19.07
N ALA A 95 -1.69 -0.18 18.22
CA ALA A 95 -1.95 1.22 18.48
C ALA A 95 -3.06 1.34 19.53
N ALA A 96 -2.79 2.06 20.60
CA ALA A 96 -3.74 2.22 21.70
C ALA A 96 -5.08 2.88 21.32
N ALA A 97 -5.16 3.59 20.20
CA ALA A 97 -6.33 4.38 19.84
C ALA A 97 -6.81 4.22 18.38
N GLY A 98 -6.01 3.73 17.45
CA GLY A 98 -6.31 3.79 15.99
C GLY A 98 -6.45 5.23 15.47
N PRO A 99 -6.24 5.48 14.19
CA PRO A 99 -6.40 6.81 13.61
C PRO A 99 -7.89 7.18 13.44
N THR A 100 -8.21 8.47 13.51
CA THR A 100 -9.51 8.98 13.04
C THR A 100 -9.48 9.17 11.52
N GLY A 101 -10.66 9.28 10.89
CA GLY A 101 -10.76 9.60 9.47
C GLY A 101 -10.07 10.93 9.11
N GLU A 102 -10.27 11.98 9.96
CA GLU A 102 -9.63 13.27 9.76
C GLU A 102 -8.09 13.18 9.80
N GLN A 103 -7.56 12.41 10.74
CA GLN A 103 -6.11 12.22 10.83
C GLN A 103 -5.55 11.52 9.59
N ILE A 104 -6.25 10.51 9.07
CA ILE A 104 -5.84 9.86 7.82
C ILE A 104 -5.79 10.87 6.68
N LEU A 105 -6.81 11.72 6.55
CA LEU A 105 -6.84 12.74 5.49
C LEU A 105 -5.71 13.78 5.65
N GLU A 106 -5.39 14.18 6.88
CA GLU A 106 -4.28 15.10 7.17
C GLU A 106 -2.93 14.47 6.80
N HIS A 107 -2.66 13.24 7.22
CA HIS A 107 -1.42 12.55 6.87
C HIS A 107 -1.29 12.33 5.35
N LEU A 108 -2.38 11.96 4.67
CA LEU A 108 -2.37 11.85 3.22
C LEU A 108 -2.00 13.18 2.54
N GLU A 109 -2.54 14.32 3.02
CA GLU A 109 -2.15 15.63 2.49
C GLU A 109 -0.66 15.93 2.71
N GLN A 110 -0.13 15.61 3.90
CA GLN A 110 1.28 15.78 4.21
C GLN A 110 2.20 14.90 3.35
N LEU A 111 1.73 13.70 2.96
CA LEU A 111 2.49 12.76 2.13
C LEU A 111 2.59 13.20 0.67
N LYS A 112 1.74 14.08 0.18
CA LYS A 112 1.68 14.48 -1.23
C LYS A 112 3.03 14.91 -1.83
N PRO A 113 3.80 15.83 -1.23
CA PRO A 113 5.10 16.24 -1.76
C PRO A 113 6.11 15.09 -1.79
N PHE A 114 6.06 14.20 -0.79
CA PHE A 114 6.92 13.03 -0.72
C PHE A 114 6.62 12.02 -1.83
N LEU A 115 5.34 11.75 -2.09
CA LEU A 115 4.90 10.86 -3.17
C LEU A 115 5.29 11.42 -4.54
N GLU A 116 5.09 12.71 -4.77
CA GLU A 116 5.50 13.37 -6.02
C GLU A 116 7.02 13.31 -6.24
N LYS A 117 7.80 13.58 -5.19
CA LYS A 117 9.28 13.51 -5.25
C LYS A 117 9.78 12.13 -5.64
N ASN A 118 9.13 11.07 -5.16
CA ASN A 118 9.57 9.69 -5.31
C ASN A 118 8.79 8.90 -6.39
N LYS A 119 7.97 9.55 -7.19
CA LYS A 119 7.05 8.89 -8.13
C LYS A 119 7.72 7.90 -9.07
N ASP A 120 8.96 8.14 -9.50
CA ASP A 120 9.68 7.25 -10.40
C ASP A 120 10.13 5.94 -9.74
N LEU A 121 10.22 5.92 -8.42
CA LEU A 121 10.51 4.73 -7.62
C LEU A 121 9.25 4.00 -7.14
N ILE A 122 8.08 4.60 -7.28
CA ILE A 122 6.80 3.99 -6.92
C ILE A 122 6.25 3.29 -8.16
N LEU A 123 6.07 1.97 -8.10
CA LEU A 123 5.35 1.22 -9.13
C LEU A 123 3.83 1.46 -8.99
N VAL A 124 3.34 1.28 -7.78
CA VAL A 124 1.92 1.40 -7.42
C VAL A 124 1.78 1.70 -5.94
N VAL A 125 0.70 2.38 -5.57
CA VAL A 125 0.32 2.58 -4.17
C VAL A 125 -0.87 1.66 -3.84
N GLN A 126 -0.75 0.85 -2.80
CA GLN A 126 -1.87 0.09 -2.28
C GLN A 126 -2.68 0.95 -1.32
N ALA A 127 -4.00 0.90 -1.44
CA ALA A 127 -4.92 1.60 -0.55
C ALA A 127 -4.81 1.03 0.86
N GLY A 128 -4.02 1.71 1.68
CA GLY A 128 -3.77 1.40 3.07
C GLY A 128 -4.59 2.27 4.03
N MET A 129 -4.01 2.66 5.14
CA MET A 129 -4.51 3.59 6.16
C MET A 129 -5.58 3.01 7.10
N ILE A 130 -6.53 2.23 6.64
CA ILE A 130 -7.67 1.75 7.43
C ILE A 130 -7.41 0.31 7.88
N GLY A 131 -7.51 0.06 9.19
CA GLY A 131 -7.54 -1.26 9.80
C GLY A 131 -6.24 -2.04 9.79
N ALA A 132 -6.33 -3.32 10.11
CA ALA A 132 -5.20 -4.22 10.22
C ALA A 132 -4.39 -4.22 8.90
N TRP A 133 -3.08 -3.97 9.00
CA TRP A 133 -2.14 -3.83 7.86
C TRP A 133 -2.57 -2.82 6.79
N GLY A 134 -3.56 -1.98 7.07
CA GLY A 134 -4.18 -1.10 6.07
C GLY A 134 -5.05 -1.86 5.07
N GLU A 135 -5.66 -3.00 5.44
CA GLU A 135 -6.44 -3.86 4.54
C GLU A 135 -7.95 -3.66 4.62
N TRP A 136 -8.37 -2.60 5.27
CA TRP A 136 -9.75 -2.14 5.34
C TRP A 136 -10.71 -3.09 6.08
N HIS A 137 -10.17 -3.76 7.10
CA HIS A 137 -10.92 -4.57 8.06
C HIS A 137 -10.32 -4.44 9.46
N SER A 138 -11.09 -4.82 10.47
CA SER A 138 -10.64 -4.89 11.87
C SER A 138 -10.00 -3.59 12.40
N SER A 139 -10.49 -2.44 11.96
CA SER A 139 -10.03 -1.14 12.44
C SER A 139 -10.48 -0.89 13.88
N ILE A 140 -9.59 -0.38 14.71
CA ILE A 140 -9.91 -0.04 16.11
C ILE A 140 -11.05 0.97 16.18
N GLN A 141 -11.10 1.94 15.28
CA GLN A 141 -12.13 2.96 15.22
C GLN A 141 -13.38 2.53 14.41
N GLY A 142 -13.38 1.33 13.85
CA GLY A 142 -14.48 0.84 13.02
C GLY A 142 -14.69 1.61 11.71
N LEU A 143 -13.62 2.21 11.17
CA LEU A 143 -13.70 3.06 9.98
C LEU A 143 -14.14 2.27 8.74
N GLU A 144 -13.84 0.98 8.68
CA GLU A 144 -14.26 0.09 7.59
C GLU A 144 -15.79 -0.10 7.51
N ASN A 145 -16.52 0.20 8.57
CA ASN A 145 -17.98 0.07 8.61
C ASN A 145 -18.71 1.22 7.92
N SER A 146 -18.01 2.31 7.56
CA SER A 146 -18.58 3.47 6.88
C SER A 146 -18.12 3.51 5.41
N GLU A 147 -19.06 3.33 4.49
CA GLU A 147 -18.78 3.48 3.05
C GLU A 147 -18.35 4.90 2.70
N GLU A 148 -18.94 5.90 3.34
CA GLU A 148 -18.60 7.31 3.17
C GLU A 148 -17.15 7.58 3.59
N THR A 149 -16.73 7.06 4.75
CA THR A 149 -15.33 7.19 5.22
C THR A 149 -14.36 6.50 4.26
N LYS A 150 -14.67 5.29 3.84
CA LYS A 150 -13.85 4.54 2.87
C LYS A 150 -13.73 5.29 1.54
N ALA A 151 -14.84 5.77 0.99
CA ALA A 151 -14.83 6.55 -0.26
C ALA A 151 -14.01 7.84 -0.13
N THR A 152 -14.19 8.58 0.97
CA THR A 152 -13.45 9.82 1.24
C THR A 152 -11.94 9.58 1.35
N VAL A 153 -11.52 8.54 2.06
CA VAL A 153 -10.10 8.16 2.18
C VAL A 153 -9.54 7.75 0.82
N LEU A 154 -10.28 6.97 0.03
CA LEU A 154 -9.84 6.53 -1.30
C LEU A 154 -9.71 7.70 -2.28
N GLU A 155 -10.67 8.62 -2.28
CA GLU A 155 -10.60 9.86 -3.08
C GLU A 155 -9.40 10.72 -2.69
N LYS A 156 -9.18 10.88 -1.38
CA LYS A 156 -8.03 11.62 -0.87
C LYS A 156 -6.72 10.97 -1.30
N LEU A 157 -6.61 9.66 -1.17
CA LEU A 157 -5.43 8.92 -1.60
C LEU A 157 -5.15 9.15 -3.10
N LEU A 158 -6.17 9.02 -3.96
CA LEU A 158 -6.05 9.28 -5.40
C LEU A 158 -5.66 10.73 -5.72
N SER A 159 -6.03 11.69 -4.87
CA SER A 159 -5.70 13.11 -5.06
C SER A 159 -4.25 13.45 -4.69
N VAL A 160 -3.61 12.63 -3.87
CA VAL A 160 -2.22 12.85 -3.40
C VAL A 160 -1.21 11.93 -4.09
N VAL A 161 -1.65 10.79 -4.60
CA VAL A 161 -0.82 9.89 -5.41
C VAL A 161 -0.64 10.51 -6.80
N PRO A 162 0.60 10.59 -7.32
CA PRO A 162 0.88 11.13 -8.65
C PRO A 162 -0.05 10.54 -9.72
N GLU A 163 -0.50 11.38 -10.66
CA GLU A 163 -1.53 10.99 -11.64
C GLU A 163 -1.09 9.82 -12.53
N GLU A 164 0.22 9.68 -12.74
CA GLU A 164 0.83 8.60 -13.53
C GLU A 164 0.89 7.27 -12.79
N ARG A 165 0.45 7.22 -11.52
CA ARG A 165 0.49 6.01 -10.69
C ARG A 165 -0.91 5.54 -10.36
N ASN A 166 -1.10 4.23 -10.43
CA ASN A 166 -2.36 3.60 -10.03
C ASN A 166 -2.39 3.38 -8.52
N VAL A 167 -3.61 3.22 -8.00
CA VAL A 167 -3.87 2.78 -6.64
C VAL A 167 -4.51 1.41 -6.69
N GLN A 168 -3.98 0.45 -5.93
CA GLN A 168 -4.57 -0.87 -5.78
C GLN A 168 -5.47 -0.93 -4.56
N VAL A 169 -6.64 -1.50 -4.73
CA VAL A 169 -7.54 -1.89 -3.63
C VAL A 169 -7.59 -3.41 -3.50
N ARG A 170 -7.92 -3.89 -2.31
CA ARG A 170 -7.92 -5.33 -2.02
C ARG A 170 -9.15 -6.05 -2.58
N LEU A 171 -10.31 -5.42 -2.57
CA LEU A 171 -11.59 -6.03 -2.93
C LEU A 171 -12.35 -5.21 -3.99
N PRO A 172 -13.12 -5.86 -4.88
CA PRO A 172 -13.96 -5.17 -5.88
C PRO A 172 -14.93 -4.17 -5.27
N GLU A 173 -15.53 -4.46 -4.12
CA GLU A 173 -16.43 -3.55 -3.42
C GLU A 173 -15.76 -2.22 -3.05
N PHE A 174 -14.46 -2.20 -2.76
CA PHE A 174 -13.74 -0.97 -2.47
C PHE A 174 -13.54 -0.12 -3.73
N LYS A 175 -13.24 -0.75 -4.88
CA LYS A 175 -13.20 -0.05 -6.16
C LYS A 175 -14.57 0.53 -6.50
N ASN A 176 -15.62 -0.25 -6.28
CA ASN A 176 -17.00 0.14 -6.61
C ASN A 176 -17.54 1.33 -5.81
N LEU A 177 -16.88 1.72 -4.71
CA LEU A 177 -17.18 2.98 -3.99
C LEU A 177 -17.06 4.22 -4.89
N LEU A 178 -16.23 4.17 -5.93
CA LEU A 178 -16.00 5.29 -6.85
C LEU A 178 -16.54 5.04 -8.27
N LYS A 179 -17.46 4.09 -8.46
CA LYS A 179 -18.02 3.76 -9.78
C LYS A 179 -18.66 4.95 -10.52
N ASP A 180 -19.19 5.91 -9.76
CA ASP A 180 -19.82 7.10 -10.30
C ASP A 180 -18.80 8.23 -10.63
N LYS A 181 -17.49 7.99 -10.42
CA LYS A 181 -16.37 8.90 -10.66
C LYS A 181 -15.37 8.28 -11.65
N PRO A 182 -15.71 8.21 -12.96
CA PRO A 182 -14.94 7.43 -13.94
C PRO A 182 -13.46 7.81 -14.03
N GLU A 183 -13.11 9.07 -13.83
CA GLU A 183 -11.71 9.53 -13.87
C GLU A 183 -10.87 9.02 -12.69
N LEU A 184 -11.49 8.80 -11.54
CA LEU A 184 -10.84 8.17 -10.39
C LEU A 184 -10.88 6.65 -10.49
N TYR A 185 -12.02 6.11 -10.90
CA TYR A 185 -12.25 4.67 -11.04
C TYR A 185 -11.21 3.99 -11.94
N LYS A 186 -10.87 4.60 -13.09
CA LYS A 186 -9.88 4.06 -14.03
C LYS A 186 -8.46 3.97 -13.47
N ARG A 187 -8.14 4.72 -12.40
CA ARG A 187 -6.85 4.67 -11.70
C ARG A 187 -6.81 3.60 -10.60
N LEU A 188 -7.93 2.92 -10.36
CA LEU A 188 -8.01 1.84 -9.39
C LEU A 188 -7.77 0.49 -10.06
N SER A 189 -6.87 -0.29 -9.49
CA SER A 189 -6.59 -1.68 -9.82
C SER A 189 -6.67 -2.55 -8.56
N PHE A 190 -6.28 -3.80 -8.64
CA PHE A 190 -6.41 -4.73 -7.52
C PHE A 190 -5.06 -5.28 -7.06
N HIS A 191 -4.96 -5.61 -5.79
CA HIS A 191 -4.01 -6.57 -5.27
C HIS A 191 -4.79 -7.74 -4.64
N ASP A 192 -4.32 -8.96 -4.87
CA ASP A 192 -4.99 -10.17 -4.43
C ASP A 192 -4.03 -11.05 -3.62
N ASP A 193 -4.45 -11.38 -2.40
CA ASP A 193 -3.73 -12.26 -1.49
C ASP A 193 -4.26 -13.72 -1.59
N PHE A 194 -5.27 -13.98 -2.44
CA PHE A 194 -6.08 -15.20 -2.42
C PHE A 194 -5.87 -16.12 -3.61
N ILE A 195 -4.99 -15.79 -4.54
CA ILE A 195 -4.80 -16.52 -5.80
C ILE A 195 -4.53 -18.03 -5.61
N VAL A 196 -4.02 -18.43 -4.45
CA VAL A 196 -3.73 -19.84 -4.11
C VAL A 196 -4.54 -20.36 -2.92
N ILE A 197 -5.52 -19.61 -2.43
CA ILE A 197 -6.38 -20.01 -1.33
C ILE A 197 -7.48 -20.92 -1.86
N ARG A 198 -7.74 -22.02 -1.11
CA ARG A 198 -8.77 -22.99 -1.51
C ARG A 198 -10.17 -22.41 -1.36
N PRO A 199 -11.14 -22.79 -2.25
CA PRO A 199 -12.51 -22.29 -2.24
C PRO A 199 -13.31 -22.52 -0.96
N ASP A 200 -12.86 -23.42 -0.08
CA ASP A 200 -13.51 -23.73 1.20
C ASP A 200 -13.08 -22.81 2.35
N ARG A 201 -12.28 -21.78 2.07
CA ARG A 201 -11.82 -20.81 3.03
C ARG A 201 -12.68 -19.52 3.03
N TRP A 202 -12.38 -18.64 3.96
CA TRP A 202 -13.13 -17.42 4.27
C TRP A 202 -13.30 -16.41 3.13
N ASP A 203 -12.51 -16.50 2.06
CA ASP A 203 -12.65 -15.65 0.86
C ASP A 203 -13.06 -16.47 -0.39
N ALA A 204 -13.90 -17.47 -0.20
CA ALA A 204 -14.36 -18.34 -1.27
C ALA A 204 -15.02 -17.62 -2.46
N ASP A 205 -15.56 -16.41 -2.27
CA ASP A 205 -16.16 -15.58 -3.30
C ASP A 205 -15.15 -14.85 -4.21
N MET A 206 -13.86 -14.93 -3.89
CA MET A 206 -12.75 -14.35 -4.69
C MET A 206 -12.10 -15.36 -5.65
N HIS A 207 -12.59 -16.60 -5.72
CA HIS A 207 -12.02 -17.65 -6.56
C HIS A 207 -12.58 -17.65 -7.99
N GLU A 208 -11.85 -18.29 -8.89
CA GLU A 208 -12.25 -18.49 -10.29
C GLU A 208 -13.70 -18.97 -10.41
N GLY A 209 -14.47 -18.34 -11.28
CA GLY A 209 -15.89 -18.62 -11.49
C GLY A 209 -16.83 -17.82 -10.60
N THR A 210 -16.32 -16.90 -9.80
CA THR A 210 -17.14 -15.94 -9.02
C THR A 210 -17.18 -14.57 -9.70
N ALA A 211 -18.25 -13.80 -9.45
CA ALA A 211 -18.40 -12.46 -10.02
C ALA A 211 -17.29 -11.49 -9.58
N LYS A 212 -16.76 -11.63 -8.37
CA LYS A 212 -15.65 -10.81 -7.88
C LYS A 212 -14.36 -11.15 -8.62
N PHE A 213 -14.06 -12.43 -8.79
CA PHE A 213 -12.90 -12.87 -9.56
C PHE A 213 -12.96 -12.37 -11.00
N ASP A 214 -14.13 -12.52 -11.65
CA ASP A 214 -14.35 -12.06 -13.02
C ASP A 214 -14.13 -10.53 -13.13
N GLN A 215 -14.57 -9.74 -12.15
CA GLN A 215 -14.32 -8.30 -12.11
C GLN A 215 -12.83 -8.01 -11.96
N ILE A 216 -12.12 -8.70 -11.05
CA ILE A 216 -10.67 -8.52 -10.86
C ILE A 216 -9.93 -8.79 -12.18
N VAL A 217 -10.22 -9.92 -12.83
CA VAL A 217 -9.56 -10.29 -14.10
C VAL A 217 -9.86 -9.27 -15.19
N ALA A 218 -11.10 -8.82 -15.32
CA ALA A 218 -11.52 -7.88 -16.37
C ALA A 218 -10.92 -6.48 -16.17
N GLU A 219 -10.73 -6.05 -14.91
CA GLU A 219 -10.37 -4.68 -14.58
C GLU A 219 -8.92 -4.52 -14.09
N SER A 220 -8.09 -5.57 -14.18
CA SER A 220 -6.65 -5.55 -13.84
C SER A 220 -5.71 -5.70 -15.05
N PRO A 221 -6.10 -5.39 -16.29
CA PRO A 221 -5.25 -5.66 -17.45
C PRO A 221 -4.00 -4.79 -17.57
N TYR A 222 -3.83 -3.82 -16.68
CA TYR A 222 -2.79 -2.77 -16.78
C TYR A 222 -1.97 -2.62 -15.49
N LEU A 223 -1.75 -3.69 -14.76
CA LEU A 223 -0.79 -3.73 -13.66
C LEU A 223 0.63 -3.89 -14.15
#